data_db3392bf330a1f42e709ac5d0e20f46b
#
_entry.id   db3392bf330a1f42e709ac5d0e20f46b
#
_cell.length_a   1.000
_cell.length_b   1.000
_cell.length_c   1.000
_cell.angle_alpha   90.00
_cell.angle_beta   90.00
_cell.angle_gamma   90.00
#
_symmetry.space_group_name_H-M   'P 1'
#
loop_
_entity.id
_entity.type
_entity.pdbx_description
1 polymer ?
#
loop_
_entity_poly.entity_id
_entity_poly.type
_entity_poly.pdbx_seq_one_letter_code
_entity_poly.pdbx_strand_id
1 'polypeptide(L)'
;MAGWLAGSLMRTLPLVLLAGTCAPSEPGAGGSAADPAQSPQSVPSPAPPPASAAPARPIEQLRVHVLATHPHDAGSYTQGLLWHDGRLYESAGQYGVSNLREVDPETGAVRRRAALPANIFGEGLALVGTRLFQLSWREGVAFSWDLASFAKGPEFRYAGEGWGLCYDGKRLIRSDGTDVLTFHDPTTFSETGRLSVRRAGQPVFYLNELECVGSEVYANVYQTDEIVRIDAATGEATASIDASGLITPQERLAGAEVLNGIAWNPEKKLFYVTGKLWPKMFEARFEKSH
;
A
#
# COMPACT_ATOMS: atom_id res chain seq x y z
N MET A 1 -20.90 -37.43 -29.20
CA MET A 1 -21.01 -38.66 -28.37
C MET A 1 -19.82 -38.72 -27.43
N ALA A 2 -20.06 -39.10 -26.15
CA ALA A 2 -19.15 -39.22 -25.01
C ALA A 2 -18.60 -37.89 -24.47
N GLY A 3 -18.98 -37.34 -23.40
CA GLY A 3 -19.53 -37.65 -22.10
C GLY A 3 -18.49 -38.13 -21.07
N TRP A 4 -17.85 -37.24 -20.27
CA TRP A 4 -17.15 -37.62 -19.05
C TRP A 4 -17.52 -36.67 -17.92
N LEU A 5 -18.33 -37.24 -17.01
CA LEU A 5 -18.59 -36.75 -15.66
C LEU A 5 -17.42 -37.21 -14.77
N ALA A 6 -16.82 -36.36 -14.01
CA ALA A 6 -15.92 -36.75 -12.92
C ALA A 6 -16.40 -36.09 -11.60
N GLY A 7 -16.82 -36.94 -10.70
CA GLY A 7 -17.44 -36.62 -9.43
C GLY A 7 -16.45 -36.08 -8.38
N SER A 8 -17.00 -35.21 -7.57
CA SER A 8 -16.42 -34.65 -6.34
C SER A 8 -16.42 -35.71 -5.24
N LEU A 9 -15.27 -36.04 -4.67
CA LEU A 9 -15.14 -36.79 -3.42
C LEU A 9 -14.76 -35.84 -2.27
N MET A 10 -15.77 -35.54 -1.48
CA MET A 10 -15.64 -34.89 -0.18
C MET A 10 -15.05 -35.89 0.82
N ARG A 11 -13.86 -35.67 1.35
CA ARG A 11 -13.28 -36.42 2.47
C ARG A 11 -13.50 -35.64 3.76
N THR A 12 -14.37 -36.16 4.61
CA THR A 12 -14.57 -35.75 6.01
C THR A 12 -13.49 -36.35 6.91
N LEU A 13 -12.78 -35.52 7.68
CA LEU A 13 -11.93 -35.97 8.78
C LEU A 13 -12.72 -35.99 10.10
N PRO A 14 -12.52 -36.98 10.99
CA PRO A 14 -13.20 -37.04 12.27
C PRO A 14 -12.50 -36.17 13.33
N LEU A 15 -13.33 -35.49 14.10
CA LEU A 15 -12.98 -34.71 15.30
C LEU A 15 -12.69 -35.68 16.45
N VAL A 16 -11.47 -35.67 17.03
CA VAL A 16 -11.13 -36.41 18.25
C VAL A 16 -11.31 -35.50 19.47
N LEU A 17 -12.32 -35.77 20.28
CA LEU A 17 -12.50 -35.20 21.62
C LEU A 17 -11.60 -35.91 22.61
N LEU A 18 -10.70 -35.20 23.26
CA LEU A 18 -9.97 -35.67 24.47
C LEU A 18 -10.67 -35.10 25.71
N ALA A 19 -11.31 -35.97 26.45
CA ALA A 19 -11.86 -35.70 27.79
C ALA A 19 -10.75 -35.80 28.83
N GLY A 20 -10.45 -34.71 29.53
CA GLY A 20 -9.58 -34.67 30.70
C GLY A 20 -10.40 -34.77 31.97
N THR A 21 -10.12 -35.80 32.77
CA THR A 21 -10.77 -36.08 34.05
C THR A 21 -10.15 -35.24 35.17
N CYS A 22 -11.02 -34.56 35.94
CA CYS A 22 -10.67 -33.95 37.24
C CYS A 22 -10.66 -35.02 38.34
N ALA A 23 -9.63 -35.03 39.19
CA ALA A 23 -9.61 -35.70 40.47
C ALA A 23 -9.65 -34.66 41.60
N PRO A 24 -10.38 -34.91 42.70
CA PRO A 24 -10.48 -34.02 43.85
C PRO A 24 -9.38 -34.29 44.88
N SER A 25 -8.81 -33.23 45.49
CA SER A 25 -7.93 -33.32 46.66
C SER A 25 -8.65 -32.75 47.89
N GLU A 26 -8.54 -33.53 48.97
CA GLU A 26 -9.13 -33.33 50.30
C GLU A 26 -8.46 -32.21 51.12
N PRO A 27 -9.10 -31.72 52.23
CA PRO A 27 -8.67 -30.59 53.00
C PRO A 27 -7.75 -30.98 54.16
N GLY A 28 -6.64 -30.28 54.30
CA GLY A 28 -5.74 -30.35 55.46
C GLY A 28 -6.03 -29.21 56.44
N ALA A 29 -6.17 -29.62 57.72
CA ALA A 29 -6.52 -28.75 58.85
C ALA A 29 -5.31 -27.99 59.45
N GLY A 30 -5.59 -26.78 59.95
CA GLY A 30 -5.08 -26.30 61.25
C GLY A 30 -3.74 -25.57 61.27
N GLY A 31 -3.81 -24.29 61.66
CA GLY A 31 -2.65 -23.52 62.09
C GLY A 31 -2.98 -22.03 62.28
N SER A 32 -3.50 -21.67 63.48
CA SER A 32 -3.67 -20.29 63.94
C SER A 32 -2.31 -19.67 64.22
N ALA A 33 -1.98 -18.56 63.57
CA ALA A 33 -0.90 -17.66 63.94
C ALA A 33 -1.38 -16.21 63.78
N ALA A 34 -1.10 -15.41 64.81
CA ALA A 34 -1.55 -14.07 65.05
C ALA A 34 -1.13 -13.05 63.98
N ASP A 35 -2.06 -12.15 63.72
CA ASP A 35 -2.00 -11.04 62.76
C ASP A 35 -1.08 -9.92 63.27
N PRO A 36 -0.05 -9.45 62.53
CA PRO A 36 0.61 -8.18 62.82
C PRO A 36 -0.13 -7.04 62.09
N ALA A 37 -0.42 -6.01 62.85
CA ALA A 37 -1.08 -4.76 62.49
C ALA A 37 -0.76 -4.25 61.07
N GLN A 38 -1.77 -4.19 60.23
CA GLN A 38 -1.70 -3.57 58.91
C GLN A 38 -1.63 -2.03 59.04
N SER A 39 -0.52 -1.44 58.56
CA SER A 39 -0.40 -0.02 58.32
C SER A 39 -1.40 0.42 57.25
N PRO A 40 -1.98 1.64 57.35
CA PRO A 40 -2.96 2.13 56.38
C PRO A 40 -2.31 2.28 55.01
N GLN A 41 -2.82 1.50 54.03
CA GLN A 41 -2.43 1.62 52.64
C GLN A 41 -2.96 2.96 52.10
N SER A 42 -2.04 3.79 51.63
CA SER A 42 -2.39 5.01 50.90
C SER A 42 -3.13 4.69 49.61
N VAL A 43 -4.36 5.17 49.48
CA VAL A 43 -5.14 5.08 48.25
C VAL A 43 -4.40 5.85 47.14
N PRO A 44 -4.09 5.22 45.99
CA PRO A 44 -3.46 5.94 44.90
C PRO A 44 -4.42 7.01 44.37
N SER A 45 -3.86 8.24 44.23
CA SER A 45 -4.59 9.37 43.63
C SER A 45 -5.09 9.00 42.23
N PRO A 46 -6.33 9.36 41.84
CA PRO A 46 -6.83 9.07 40.50
C PRO A 46 -5.93 9.72 39.46
N ALA A 47 -5.58 8.93 38.43
CA ALA A 47 -4.80 9.44 37.29
C ALA A 47 -5.51 10.65 36.65
N PRO A 48 -4.77 11.67 36.21
CA PRO A 48 -5.37 12.81 35.54
C PRO A 48 -6.14 12.32 34.28
N PRO A 49 -7.28 12.95 33.95
CA PRO A 49 -8.01 12.60 32.76
C PRO A 49 -7.10 12.73 31.53
N PRO A 50 -7.28 11.88 30.50
CA PRO A 50 -6.51 11.97 29.28
C PRO A 50 -6.64 13.39 28.71
N ALA A 51 -5.51 14.00 28.34
CA ALA A 51 -5.48 15.31 27.73
C ALA A 51 -6.46 15.33 26.55
N SER A 52 -7.35 16.34 26.55
CA SER A 52 -8.28 16.54 25.44
C SER A 52 -7.50 16.59 24.14
N ALA A 53 -7.79 15.68 23.22
CA ALA A 53 -7.16 15.67 21.89
C ALA A 53 -7.37 17.06 21.26
N ALA A 54 -6.28 17.68 20.79
CA ALA A 54 -6.39 18.93 20.04
C ALA A 54 -7.38 18.77 18.90
N PRO A 55 -8.19 19.81 18.58
CA PRO A 55 -9.14 19.71 17.49
C PRO A 55 -8.44 19.31 16.20
N ALA A 56 -8.94 18.29 15.54
CA ALA A 56 -8.38 17.79 14.29
C ALA A 56 -8.30 18.94 13.29
N ARG A 57 -7.13 19.17 12.71
CA ARG A 57 -6.97 20.21 11.68
C ARG A 57 -7.83 19.85 10.47
N PRO A 58 -8.59 20.81 9.92
CA PRO A 58 -9.29 20.56 8.67
C PRO A 58 -8.28 20.21 7.59
N ILE A 59 -8.50 19.10 6.88
CA ILE A 59 -7.66 18.71 5.76
C ILE A 59 -7.97 19.57 4.52
N GLU A 60 -6.98 19.82 3.69
CA GLU A 60 -7.20 20.54 2.44
C GLU A 60 -8.06 19.71 1.48
N GLN A 61 -9.03 20.37 0.82
CA GLN A 61 -9.81 19.78 -0.25
C GLN A 61 -9.22 20.24 -1.58
N LEU A 62 -8.64 19.31 -2.29
CA LEU A 62 -7.98 19.54 -3.58
C LEU A 62 -8.68 18.74 -4.67
N ARG A 63 -8.41 19.08 -5.91
CA ARG A 63 -8.84 18.32 -7.09
C ARG A 63 -7.70 18.21 -8.07
N VAL A 64 -7.77 17.20 -8.92
CA VAL A 64 -6.84 17.02 -10.04
C VAL A 64 -7.17 18.07 -11.11
N HIS A 65 -6.25 18.99 -11.34
CA HIS A 65 -6.30 19.93 -12.46
C HIS A 65 -5.44 19.40 -13.61
N VAL A 66 -6.08 18.95 -14.68
CA VAL A 66 -5.42 18.37 -15.86
C VAL A 66 -4.77 19.46 -16.69
N LEU A 67 -3.48 19.31 -16.96
CA LEU A 67 -2.69 20.19 -17.82
C LEU A 67 -2.53 19.62 -19.24
N ALA A 68 -2.33 18.32 -19.34
CA ALA A 68 -2.24 17.58 -20.60
C ALA A 68 -2.75 16.14 -20.43
N THR A 69 -3.12 15.55 -21.55
CA THR A 69 -3.54 14.13 -21.61
C THR A 69 -2.67 13.41 -22.63
N HIS A 70 -2.10 12.29 -22.23
CA HIS A 70 -1.22 11.45 -23.03
C HIS A 70 -1.82 10.06 -23.22
N PRO A 71 -1.48 9.34 -24.29
CA PRO A 71 -1.86 7.93 -24.43
C PRO A 71 -1.25 7.07 -23.32
N HIS A 72 -1.98 6.04 -22.91
CA HIS A 72 -1.50 5.01 -21.98
C HIS A 72 -1.97 3.64 -22.49
N ASP A 73 -1.21 2.60 -22.18
CA ASP A 73 -1.52 1.23 -22.61
C ASP A 73 -2.73 0.68 -21.84
N ALA A 74 -3.90 0.63 -22.51
CA ALA A 74 -5.13 0.08 -21.93
C ALA A 74 -5.03 -1.41 -21.54
N GLY A 75 -3.96 -2.10 -21.90
CA GLY A 75 -3.63 -3.44 -21.42
C GLY A 75 -2.78 -3.43 -20.13
N SER A 76 -2.39 -2.28 -19.62
CA SER A 76 -1.60 -2.16 -18.39
C SER A 76 -2.48 -2.15 -17.15
N TYR A 77 -2.32 -3.17 -16.32
CA TYR A 77 -2.91 -3.19 -14.97
C TYR A 77 -1.95 -2.49 -14.00
N THR A 78 -1.95 -1.15 -14.03
CA THR A 78 -1.00 -0.31 -13.32
C THR A 78 -1.05 -0.53 -11.81
N GLN A 79 0.10 -0.88 -11.22
CA GLN A 79 0.26 -1.14 -9.79
C GLN A 79 1.36 -0.30 -9.14
N GLY A 80 2.23 0.29 -9.94
CA GLY A 80 3.24 1.23 -9.49
C GLY A 80 3.66 2.11 -10.65
N LEU A 81 3.86 3.39 -10.39
CA LEU A 81 4.28 4.37 -11.38
C LEU A 81 5.33 5.28 -10.76
N LEU A 82 6.41 5.58 -11.47
CA LEU A 82 7.38 6.57 -11.04
C LEU A 82 7.98 7.35 -12.22
N TRP A 83 8.38 8.58 -11.95
CA TRP A 83 9.12 9.43 -12.87
C TRP A 83 10.61 9.41 -12.55
N HIS A 84 11.45 9.25 -13.57
CA HIS A 84 12.88 9.45 -13.45
C HIS A 84 13.50 9.84 -14.79
N ASP A 85 14.24 10.95 -14.79
CA ASP A 85 15.08 11.41 -15.91
C ASP A 85 14.38 11.38 -17.29
N GLY A 86 13.22 12.06 -17.39
CA GLY A 86 12.44 12.17 -18.62
C GLY A 86 11.68 10.90 -19.02
N ARG A 87 11.55 9.91 -18.15
CA ARG A 87 10.88 8.63 -18.38
C ARG A 87 9.92 8.28 -17.26
N LEU A 88 8.91 7.52 -17.62
CA LEU A 88 8.07 6.82 -16.65
C LEU A 88 8.50 5.35 -16.56
N TYR A 89 8.50 4.84 -15.35
CA TYR A 89 8.66 3.43 -15.06
C TYR A 89 7.38 2.94 -14.43
N GLU A 90 6.89 1.82 -14.93
CA GLU A 90 5.60 1.29 -14.53
C GLU A 90 5.71 -0.19 -14.16
N SER A 91 5.12 -0.55 -13.04
CA SER A 91 4.85 -1.92 -12.66
C SER A 91 3.44 -2.30 -13.06
N ALA A 92 3.28 -3.21 -13.98
CA ALA A 92 1.98 -3.75 -14.39
C ALA A 92 1.74 -5.10 -13.73
N GLY A 93 0.59 -5.25 -13.06
CA GLY A 93 0.17 -6.47 -12.38
C GLY A 93 -0.52 -7.48 -13.31
N GLN A 94 -1.10 -8.49 -12.71
CA GLN A 94 -1.80 -9.68 -13.21
C GLN A 94 -0.89 -10.90 -13.41
N TYR A 95 -1.34 -12.05 -12.86
CA TYR A 95 -0.64 -13.33 -13.02
C TYR A 95 -0.46 -13.71 -14.48
N GLY A 96 0.71 -14.21 -14.82
CA GLY A 96 1.06 -14.64 -16.18
C GLY A 96 1.56 -13.51 -17.08
N VAL A 97 1.29 -12.23 -16.78
CA VAL A 97 1.62 -11.09 -17.65
C VAL A 97 2.28 -9.93 -16.93
N SER A 98 2.46 -10.02 -15.59
CA SER A 98 3.12 -8.98 -14.80
C SER A 98 4.49 -8.61 -15.33
N ASN A 99 4.80 -7.33 -15.33
CA ASN A 99 6.08 -6.84 -15.86
C ASN A 99 6.46 -5.48 -15.28
N LEU A 100 7.76 -5.19 -15.35
CA LEU A 100 8.33 -3.85 -15.23
C LEU A 100 8.50 -3.29 -16.63
N ARG A 101 8.17 -2.00 -16.85
CA ARG A 101 8.32 -1.33 -18.14
C ARG A 101 8.86 0.08 -18.01
N GLU A 102 9.59 0.53 -19.04
CA GLU A 102 9.93 1.93 -19.27
C GLU A 102 9.01 2.48 -20.34
N VAL A 103 8.37 3.61 -20.05
CA VAL A 103 7.33 4.20 -20.89
C VAL A 103 7.73 5.63 -21.28
N ASP A 104 7.52 5.96 -22.53
CA ASP A 104 7.63 7.33 -23.03
C ASP A 104 6.43 8.15 -22.53
N PRO A 105 6.63 9.24 -21.77
CA PRO A 105 5.53 9.97 -21.15
C PRO A 105 4.62 10.70 -22.14
N GLU A 106 5.12 11.07 -23.34
CA GLU A 106 4.36 11.82 -24.34
C GLU A 106 3.49 10.90 -25.21
N THR A 107 4.03 9.72 -25.54
CA THR A 107 3.40 8.80 -26.51
C THR A 107 2.78 7.56 -25.87
N GLY A 108 3.06 7.29 -24.59
CA GLY A 108 2.68 6.05 -23.93
C GLY A 108 3.41 4.80 -24.44
N ALA A 109 4.39 4.98 -25.35
CA ALA A 109 5.08 3.85 -25.96
C ALA A 109 5.99 3.14 -24.95
N VAL A 110 5.83 1.81 -24.85
CA VAL A 110 6.72 0.96 -24.04
C VAL A 110 8.05 0.78 -24.76
N ARG A 111 9.12 1.34 -24.18
CA ARG A 111 10.48 1.27 -24.73
C ARG A 111 11.22 0.00 -24.33
N ARG A 112 11.03 -0.45 -23.10
CA ARG A 112 11.62 -1.67 -22.54
C ARG A 112 10.62 -2.36 -21.63
N ARG A 113 10.78 -3.68 -21.52
CA ARG A 113 9.96 -4.51 -20.62
C ARG A 113 10.79 -5.64 -20.05
N ALA A 114 10.63 -5.92 -18.75
CA ALA A 114 11.10 -7.13 -18.09
C ALA A 114 9.91 -7.87 -17.50
N ALA A 115 9.72 -9.14 -17.89
CA ALA A 115 8.63 -9.96 -17.38
C ALA A 115 8.95 -10.48 -15.97
N LEU A 116 7.94 -10.55 -15.11
CA LEU A 116 7.97 -11.31 -13.87
C LEU A 116 7.63 -12.79 -14.14
N PRO A 117 8.00 -13.72 -13.23
CA PRO A 117 7.53 -15.10 -13.28
C PRO A 117 5.98 -15.18 -13.33
N ALA A 118 5.43 -16.14 -14.05
CA ALA A 118 3.98 -16.23 -14.30
C ALA A 118 3.14 -16.39 -13.01
N ASN A 119 3.73 -16.88 -11.94
CA ASN A 119 3.10 -17.02 -10.62
C ASN A 119 3.28 -15.80 -9.71
N ILE A 120 3.74 -14.69 -10.24
CA ILE A 120 3.93 -13.43 -9.52
C ILE A 120 2.94 -12.39 -10.02
N PHE A 121 2.25 -11.75 -9.09
CA PHE A 121 1.46 -10.56 -9.37
C PHE A 121 2.31 -9.32 -8.99
N GLY A 122 2.77 -8.56 -9.98
CA GLY A 122 3.59 -7.36 -9.78
C GLY A 122 2.78 -6.22 -9.17
N GLU A 123 3.39 -5.52 -8.22
CA GLU A 123 2.77 -4.44 -7.44
C GLU A 123 3.66 -3.19 -7.43
N GLY A 124 3.61 -2.42 -6.36
CA GLY A 124 4.28 -1.12 -6.19
C GLY A 124 5.74 -1.06 -6.64
N LEU A 125 6.17 0.10 -7.06
CA LEU A 125 7.47 0.35 -7.67
C LEU A 125 8.15 1.57 -7.02
N ALA A 126 9.45 1.46 -6.71
CA ALA A 126 10.25 2.58 -6.23
C ALA A 126 11.68 2.54 -6.78
N LEU A 127 12.32 3.71 -6.85
CA LEU A 127 13.71 3.85 -7.26
C LEU A 127 14.60 4.30 -6.09
N VAL A 128 15.70 3.58 -5.86
CA VAL A 128 16.76 3.95 -4.90
C VAL A 128 18.09 3.99 -5.63
N GLY A 129 18.61 5.18 -5.87
CA GLY A 129 19.80 5.37 -6.68
C GLY A 129 19.62 4.83 -8.10
N THR A 130 20.29 3.74 -8.45
CA THR A 130 20.16 3.06 -9.75
C THR A 130 19.43 1.72 -9.66
N ARG A 131 18.75 1.45 -8.55
CA ARG A 131 18.04 0.20 -8.32
C ARG A 131 16.55 0.44 -8.21
N LEU A 132 15.77 -0.19 -9.08
CA LEU A 132 14.32 -0.26 -8.97
C LEU A 132 13.94 -1.42 -8.04
N PHE A 133 12.94 -1.20 -7.18
CA PHE A 133 12.29 -2.22 -6.36
C PHE A 133 10.86 -2.38 -6.83
N GLN A 134 10.44 -3.61 -7.08
CA GLN A 134 9.09 -3.98 -7.51
C GLN A 134 8.52 -5.02 -6.58
N LEU A 135 7.38 -4.74 -5.96
CA LEU A 135 6.71 -5.65 -5.06
C LEU A 135 5.97 -6.76 -5.80
N SER A 136 5.67 -7.83 -5.08
CA SER A 136 4.62 -8.80 -5.43
C SER A 136 3.43 -8.63 -4.50
N TRP A 137 2.23 -9.05 -4.92
CA TRP A 137 1.02 -8.92 -4.10
C TRP A 137 1.09 -9.78 -2.84
N ARG A 138 1.02 -11.10 -2.98
CA ARG A 138 0.90 -12.09 -1.89
C ARG A 138 2.12 -12.97 -1.74
N GLU A 139 3.03 -12.94 -2.67
CA GLU A 139 4.19 -13.82 -2.68
C GLU A 139 5.30 -13.37 -1.71
N GLY A 140 5.16 -12.16 -1.13
CA GLY A 140 6.08 -11.63 -0.12
C GLY A 140 7.50 -11.44 -0.68
N VAL A 141 7.61 -11.08 -1.96
CA VAL A 141 8.89 -10.86 -2.66
C VAL A 141 8.96 -9.44 -3.20
N ALA A 142 10.03 -8.73 -2.87
CA ALA A 142 10.44 -7.53 -3.57
C ALA A 142 11.57 -7.89 -4.54
N PHE A 143 11.30 -7.74 -5.82
CA PHE A 143 12.30 -7.85 -6.88
C PHE A 143 13.14 -6.58 -6.94
N SER A 144 14.42 -6.71 -7.29
CA SER A 144 15.22 -5.55 -7.64
C SER A 144 15.73 -5.65 -9.06
N TRP A 145 15.88 -4.48 -9.71
CA TRP A 145 16.30 -4.36 -11.09
C TRP A 145 17.33 -3.24 -11.21
N ASP A 146 18.33 -3.45 -12.04
CA ASP A 146 19.21 -2.36 -12.46
C ASP A 146 18.45 -1.41 -13.40
N LEU A 147 18.44 -0.12 -13.08
CA LEU A 147 17.67 0.88 -13.82
C LEU A 147 18.10 0.96 -15.30
N ALA A 148 19.39 0.89 -15.58
CA ALA A 148 19.92 1.08 -16.92
C ALA A 148 19.66 -0.11 -17.86
N SER A 149 19.71 -1.33 -17.33
CA SER A 149 19.65 -2.57 -18.12
C SER A 149 18.39 -3.40 -17.93
N PHE A 150 17.60 -3.16 -16.86
CA PHE A 150 16.56 -4.07 -16.36
C PHE A 150 17.08 -5.47 -16.02
N ALA A 151 18.39 -5.59 -15.79
CA ALA A 151 18.94 -6.82 -15.25
C ALA A 151 18.40 -7.07 -13.85
N LYS A 152 17.93 -8.30 -13.62
CA LYS A 152 17.40 -8.71 -12.33
C LYS A 152 18.54 -8.76 -11.30
N GLY A 153 18.34 -8.09 -10.17
CA GLY A 153 19.22 -8.11 -9.02
C GLY A 153 18.73 -9.07 -7.93
N PRO A 154 19.22 -8.90 -6.69
CA PRO A 154 18.77 -9.67 -5.55
C PRO A 154 17.27 -9.54 -5.30
N GLU A 155 16.65 -10.62 -4.82
CA GLU A 155 15.30 -10.65 -4.30
C GLU A 155 15.32 -10.47 -2.78
N PHE A 156 14.31 -9.78 -2.27
CA PHE A 156 14.11 -9.58 -0.83
C PHE A 156 12.79 -10.20 -0.40
N ARG A 157 12.66 -10.50 0.90
CA ARG A 157 11.44 -11.05 1.46
C ARG A 157 10.80 -10.08 2.44
N TYR A 158 9.47 -10.04 2.45
CA TYR A 158 8.68 -9.30 3.44
C TYR A 158 7.43 -10.08 3.83
N ALA A 159 6.84 -9.73 4.97
CA ALA A 159 5.61 -10.34 5.45
C ALA A 159 4.37 -9.54 5.00
N GLY A 160 3.25 -10.24 4.84
CA GLY A 160 1.99 -9.64 4.42
C GLY A 160 1.89 -9.38 2.92
N GLU A 161 0.91 -8.59 2.53
CA GLU A 161 0.71 -8.18 1.13
C GLU A 161 1.59 -6.96 0.80
N GLY A 162 1.93 -6.81 -0.46
CA GLY A 162 2.56 -5.60 -1.00
C GLY A 162 1.62 -4.95 -2.00
N TRP A 163 1.31 -3.65 -1.81
CA TRP A 163 0.47 -2.89 -2.73
C TRP A 163 1.28 -1.74 -3.35
N GLY A 164 1.38 -0.59 -2.70
CA GLY A 164 2.18 0.53 -3.17
C GLY A 164 3.59 0.54 -2.57
N LEU A 165 4.51 1.23 -3.22
CA LEU A 165 5.88 1.43 -2.75
C LEU A 165 6.41 2.78 -3.23
N CYS A 166 6.95 3.61 -2.34
CA CYS A 166 7.71 4.79 -2.71
C CYS A 166 9.00 4.92 -1.88
N TYR A 167 9.90 5.83 -2.26
CA TYR A 167 11.14 6.11 -1.56
C TYR A 167 11.19 7.59 -1.14
N ASP A 168 11.30 7.88 0.15
CA ASP A 168 11.30 9.25 0.70
C ASP A 168 12.70 9.89 0.79
N GLY A 169 13.70 9.29 0.11
CA GLY A 169 15.09 9.70 0.16
C GLY A 169 15.89 9.07 1.32
N LYS A 170 15.22 8.36 2.22
CA LYS A 170 15.83 7.75 3.40
C LYS A 170 15.41 6.29 3.59
N ARG A 171 14.14 5.98 3.37
CA ARG A 171 13.53 4.66 3.57
C ARG A 171 12.53 4.37 2.46
N LEU A 172 12.31 3.11 2.18
CA LEU A 172 11.19 2.66 1.37
C LEU A 172 9.92 2.62 2.23
N ILE A 173 8.80 3.05 1.68
CA ILE A 173 7.49 3.09 2.32
C ILE A 173 6.55 2.20 1.52
N ARG A 174 5.96 1.17 2.18
CA ARG A 174 5.04 0.20 1.58
C ARG A 174 3.64 0.32 2.17
N SER A 175 2.64 0.26 1.33
CA SER A 175 1.24 0.02 1.70
C SER A 175 0.86 -1.45 1.51
N ASP A 176 -0.26 -1.87 2.12
CA ASP A 176 -0.81 -3.23 2.02
C ASP A 176 -2.35 -3.24 2.08
N GLY A 177 -2.99 -2.10 1.78
CA GLY A 177 -4.44 -1.93 1.83
C GLY A 177 -5.01 -1.67 3.22
N THR A 178 -4.22 -1.75 4.28
CA THR A 178 -4.60 -1.32 5.63
C THR A 178 -4.40 0.19 5.80
N ASP A 179 -4.62 0.70 7.01
CA ASP A 179 -4.30 2.07 7.41
C ASP A 179 -2.82 2.23 7.82
N VAL A 180 -1.97 1.22 7.61
CA VAL A 180 -0.58 1.20 8.05
C VAL A 180 0.37 1.29 6.87
N LEU A 181 1.28 2.26 6.93
CA LEU A 181 2.46 2.31 6.08
C LEU A 181 3.63 1.62 6.79
N THR A 182 4.27 0.67 6.13
CA THR A 182 5.43 -0.06 6.65
C THR A 182 6.72 0.51 6.06
N PHE A 183 7.71 0.79 6.90
CA PHE A 183 9.00 1.33 6.49
C PHE A 183 10.03 0.23 6.33
N HIS A 184 10.84 0.32 5.28
CA HIS A 184 11.90 -0.63 5.00
C HIS A 184 13.25 0.07 4.77
N ASP A 185 14.32 -0.59 5.20
CA ASP A 185 15.69 -0.19 4.88
C ASP A 185 15.94 -0.35 3.36
N PRO A 186 16.44 0.67 2.66
CA PRO A 186 16.58 0.63 1.20
C PRO A 186 17.69 -0.29 0.69
N THR A 187 18.56 -0.81 1.59
CA THR A 187 19.65 -1.72 1.25
C THR A 187 19.24 -3.18 1.45
N THR A 188 18.63 -3.48 2.59
CA THR A 188 18.30 -4.85 3.02
C THR A 188 16.83 -5.21 2.86
N PHE A 189 15.96 -4.22 2.62
CA PHE A 189 14.51 -4.33 2.61
C PHE A 189 13.92 -4.81 3.96
N SER A 190 14.70 -4.79 5.03
CA SER A 190 14.23 -5.13 6.38
C SER A 190 13.24 -4.10 6.88
N GLU A 191 12.17 -4.53 7.56
CA GLU A 191 11.22 -3.63 8.20
C GLU A 191 11.93 -2.84 9.31
N THR A 192 11.76 -1.51 9.31
CA THR A 192 12.37 -0.58 10.27
C THR A 192 11.36 0.17 11.11
N GLY A 193 10.07 0.09 10.78
CA GLY A 193 9.00 0.73 11.52
C GLY A 193 7.67 0.73 10.78
N ARG A 194 6.67 1.29 11.44
CA ARG A 194 5.29 1.40 10.91
C ARG A 194 4.69 2.74 11.30
N LEU A 195 3.75 3.21 10.50
CA LEU A 195 3.03 4.46 10.71
C LEU A 195 1.55 4.27 10.36
N SER A 196 0.65 4.48 11.33
CA SER A 196 -0.79 4.47 11.07
C SER A 196 -1.23 5.78 10.43
N VAL A 197 -2.00 5.71 9.36
CA VAL A 197 -2.53 6.85 8.64
C VAL A 197 -3.93 7.18 9.15
N ARG A 198 -4.13 8.46 9.50
CA ARG A 198 -5.38 8.95 10.07
C ARG A 198 -5.86 10.22 9.39
N ARG A 199 -7.18 10.34 9.29
CA ARG A 199 -7.87 11.54 8.85
C ARG A 199 -8.82 11.97 9.97
N ALA A 200 -8.56 13.12 10.57
CA ALA A 200 -9.35 13.61 11.72
C ALA A 200 -9.52 12.54 12.83
N GLY A 201 -8.42 11.82 13.14
CA GLY A 201 -8.41 10.77 14.15
C GLY A 201 -8.96 9.41 13.72
N GLN A 202 -9.57 9.29 12.53
CA GLN A 202 -10.09 8.03 11.99
C GLN A 202 -9.06 7.37 11.06
N PRO A 203 -8.91 6.03 11.06
CA PRO A 203 -7.99 5.34 10.16
C PRO A 203 -8.41 5.51 8.69
N VAL A 204 -7.41 5.61 7.79
CA VAL A 204 -7.61 5.65 6.34
C VAL A 204 -7.18 4.30 5.75
N PHE A 205 -8.15 3.47 5.42
CA PHE A 205 -7.93 2.16 4.82
C PHE A 205 -7.80 2.22 3.29
N TYR A 206 -7.40 1.07 2.71
CA TYR A 206 -7.26 0.88 1.27
C TYR A 206 -6.17 1.72 0.62
N LEU A 207 -5.13 2.07 1.40
CA LEU A 207 -3.94 2.72 0.86
C LEU A 207 -3.28 1.80 -0.16
N ASN A 208 -3.14 2.29 -1.40
CA ASN A 208 -2.65 1.50 -2.52
C ASN A 208 -1.37 2.10 -3.09
N GLU A 209 -1.34 2.45 -4.36
CA GLU A 209 -0.16 2.98 -5.01
C GLU A 209 0.31 4.26 -4.32
N LEU A 210 1.64 4.43 -4.19
CA LEU A 210 2.27 5.47 -3.39
C LEU A 210 3.29 6.26 -4.19
N GLU A 211 3.27 7.60 -3.99
CA GLU A 211 4.33 8.49 -4.44
C GLU A 211 4.85 9.36 -3.28
N CYS A 212 6.17 9.38 -3.09
CA CYS A 212 6.84 10.16 -2.05
C CYS A 212 7.36 11.49 -2.59
N VAL A 213 6.89 12.62 -2.04
CA VAL A 213 7.32 13.97 -2.45
C VAL A 213 7.75 14.77 -1.22
N GLY A 214 9.05 14.93 -1.03
CA GLY A 214 9.59 15.60 0.15
C GLY A 214 9.21 14.88 1.46
N SER A 215 8.48 15.55 2.35
CA SER A 215 7.99 14.99 3.61
C SER A 215 6.59 14.39 3.51
N GLU A 216 6.02 14.30 2.31
CA GLU A 216 4.64 13.86 2.09
C GLU A 216 4.60 12.56 1.29
N VAL A 217 3.60 11.73 1.59
CA VAL A 217 3.23 10.55 0.80
C VAL A 217 1.87 10.79 0.18
N TYR A 218 1.78 10.63 -1.13
CA TYR A 218 0.52 10.60 -1.85
C TYR A 218 0.12 9.15 -2.05
N ALA A 219 -1.11 8.79 -1.72
CA ALA A 219 -1.60 7.43 -1.83
C ALA A 219 -2.95 7.38 -2.55
N ASN A 220 -3.09 6.50 -3.54
CA ASN A 220 -4.39 6.13 -4.05
C ASN A 220 -5.20 5.42 -2.97
N VAL A 221 -6.48 5.77 -2.81
CA VAL A 221 -7.42 5.02 -1.98
C VAL A 221 -8.18 4.05 -2.88
N TYR A 222 -7.87 2.76 -2.78
CA TYR A 222 -8.37 1.73 -3.68
C TYR A 222 -9.91 1.68 -3.73
N GLN A 223 -10.45 1.48 -4.93
CA GLN A 223 -11.88 1.49 -5.27
C GLN A 223 -12.56 2.87 -5.14
N THR A 224 -11.79 3.94 -5.05
CA THR A 224 -12.30 5.31 -5.08
C THR A 224 -11.60 6.12 -6.16
N ASP A 225 -12.09 7.33 -6.41
CA ASP A 225 -11.39 8.32 -7.23
C ASP A 225 -10.64 9.35 -6.33
N GLU A 226 -10.16 8.90 -5.15
CA GLU A 226 -9.45 9.73 -4.19
C GLU A 226 -7.95 9.42 -4.15
N ILE A 227 -7.15 10.48 -4.08
CA ILE A 227 -5.77 10.45 -3.64
C ILE A 227 -5.68 11.16 -2.29
N VAL A 228 -5.05 10.55 -1.29
CA VAL A 228 -4.81 11.18 0.01
C VAL A 228 -3.35 11.62 0.11
N ARG A 229 -3.12 12.87 0.59
CA ARG A 229 -1.79 13.36 0.95
C ARG A 229 -1.56 13.18 2.43
N ILE A 230 -0.45 12.57 2.81
CA ILE A 230 -0.13 12.10 4.17
C ILE A 230 1.21 12.73 4.59
N ASP A 231 1.28 13.31 5.78
CA ASP A 231 2.54 13.69 6.40
C ASP A 231 3.31 12.42 6.83
N ALA A 232 4.49 12.20 6.25
CA ALA A 232 5.28 10.97 6.44
C ALA A 232 5.91 10.83 7.83
N ALA A 233 5.87 11.88 8.66
CA ALA A 233 6.37 11.83 10.03
C ALA A 233 5.28 11.50 11.05
N THR A 234 4.04 11.94 10.81
CA THR A 234 2.93 11.84 11.77
C THR A 234 1.86 10.83 11.36
N GLY A 235 1.73 10.52 10.07
CA GLY A 235 0.64 9.72 9.51
C GLY A 235 -0.67 10.49 9.36
N GLU A 236 -0.70 11.79 9.67
CA GLU A 236 -1.90 12.59 9.49
C GLU A 236 -2.15 12.88 8.00
N ALA A 237 -3.38 12.61 7.54
CA ALA A 237 -3.82 13.03 6.23
C ALA A 237 -3.95 14.56 6.20
N THR A 238 -3.25 15.22 5.28
CA THR A 238 -3.19 16.68 5.14
C THR A 238 -4.07 17.21 4.03
N ALA A 239 -4.36 16.35 3.02
CA ALA A 239 -5.29 16.69 1.95
C ALA A 239 -6.06 15.46 1.46
N SER A 240 -7.27 15.73 0.93
CA SER A 240 -8.06 14.83 0.09
C SER A 240 -8.10 15.43 -1.31
N ILE A 241 -7.74 14.65 -2.32
CA ILE A 241 -7.59 15.09 -3.71
C ILE A 241 -8.60 14.32 -4.54
N ASP A 242 -9.60 15.02 -5.06
CA ASP A 242 -10.62 14.48 -5.94
C ASP A 242 -10.09 14.32 -7.37
N ALA A 243 -10.02 13.07 -7.82
CA ALA A 243 -9.67 12.69 -9.20
C ALA A 243 -10.90 12.19 -9.99
N SER A 244 -12.10 12.43 -9.50
CA SER A 244 -13.32 12.05 -10.20
C SER A 244 -13.42 12.75 -11.56
N GLY A 245 -13.99 12.05 -12.53
CA GLY A 245 -14.18 12.59 -13.88
C GLY A 245 -12.97 12.49 -14.81
N LEU A 246 -11.81 11.98 -14.36
CA LEU A 246 -10.66 11.71 -15.24
C LEU A 246 -10.99 10.65 -16.30
N ILE A 247 -11.79 9.64 -15.94
CA ILE A 247 -12.28 8.60 -16.84
C ILE A 247 -13.77 8.76 -17.07
N THR A 248 -14.16 8.75 -18.33
CA THR A 248 -15.56 8.86 -18.74
C THR A 248 -16.32 7.55 -18.50
N PRO A 249 -17.67 7.59 -18.38
CA PRO A 249 -18.47 6.36 -18.30
C PRO A 249 -18.25 5.41 -19.48
N GLN A 250 -18.01 5.92 -20.69
CA GLN A 250 -17.73 5.12 -21.88
C GLN A 250 -16.41 4.35 -21.76
N GLU A 251 -15.37 5.00 -21.23
CA GLU A 251 -14.08 4.35 -20.99
C GLU A 251 -14.15 3.30 -19.89
N ARG A 252 -14.94 3.54 -18.83
CA ARG A 252 -15.23 2.52 -17.80
C ARG A 252 -15.96 1.31 -18.42
N LEU A 253 -16.95 1.53 -19.28
CA LEU A 253 -17.63 0.47 -20.01
C LEU A 253 -16.70 -0.28 -21.00
N ALA A 254 -15.68 0.39 -21.52
CA ALA A 254 -14.65 -0.20 -22.37
C ALA A 254 -13.56 -0.97 -21.62
N GLY A 255 -13.62 -1.01 -20.28
CA GLY A 255 -12.73 -1.81 -19.44
C GLY A 255 -11.75 -1.03 -18.56
N ALA A 256 -11.76 0.32 -18.60
CA ALA A 256 -10.96 1.10 -17.64
C ALA A 256 -11.45 0.85 -16.21
N GLU A 257 -10.52 0.42 -15.34
CA GLU A 257 -10.81 0.10 -13.95
C GLU A 257 -10.53 1.28 -13.01
N VAL A 258 -10.04 1.01 -11.81
CA VAL A 258 -9.85 2.01 -10.76
C VAL A 258 -8.64 2.91 -11.02
N LEU A 259 -8.71 4.11 -10.45
CA LEU A 259 -7.59 5.03 -10.31
C LEU A 259 -6.44 4.32 -9.59
N ASN A 260 -5.24 4.30 -10.18
CA ASN A 260 -4.03 3.75 -9.56
C ASN A 260 -2.79 4.14 -10.37
N GLY A 261 -1.85 4.83 -9.76
CA GLY A 261 -0.62 5.30 -10.38
C GLY A 261 -0.46 6.81 -10.26
N ILE A 262 0.54 7.21 -9.47
CA ILE A 262 0.92 8.60 -9.22
C ILE A 262 2.43 8.68 -9.40
N ALA A 263 2.93 9.62 -10.23
CA ALA A 263 4.36 9.87 -10.34
C ALA A 263 4.65 11.36 -10.30
N TRP A 264 5.61 11.79 -9.51
CA TRP A 264 6.02 13.18 -9.38
C TRP A 264 7.15 13.53 -10.33
N ASN A 265 6.95 14.57 -11.14
CA ASN A 265 8.01 15.17 -11.95
C ASN A 265 8.55 16.43 -11.23
N PRO A 266 9.74 16.35 -10.62
CA PRO A 266 10.31 17.46 -9.85
C PRO A 266 10.73 18.66 -10.72
N GLU A 267 11.06 18.43 -12.00
CA GLU A 267 11.52 19.47 -12.92
C GLU A 267 10.37 20.37 -13.35
N LYS A 268 9.25 19.76 -13.74
CA LYS A 268 8.02 20.45 -14.15
C LYS A 268 7.11 20.80 -12.95
N LYS A 269 7.34 20.25 -11.78
CA LYS A 269 6.51 20.39 -10.58
C LYS A 269 5.05 20.02 -10.84
N LEU A 270 4.84 18.85 -11.43
CA LEU A 270 3.53 18.27 -11.72
C LEU A 270 3.52 16.76 -11.46
N PHE A 271 2.33 16.19 -11.43
CA PHE A 271 2.11 14.76 -11.31
C PHE A 271 1.70 14.15 -12.64
N TYR A 272 2.09 12.90 -12.87
CA TYR A 272 1.44 12.00 -13.80
C TYR A 272 0.45 11.14 -13.02
N VAL A 273 -0.79 11.03 -13.51
CA VAL A 273 -1.87 10.26 -12.87
C VAL A 273 -2.51 9.37 -13.91
N THR A 274 -2.71 8.09 -13.58
CA THR A 274 -3.38 7.12 -14.44
C THR A 274 -4.18 6.12 -13.61
N GLY A 275 -4.62 5.01 -14.21
CA GLY A 275 -5.34 3.94 -13.55
C GLY A 275 -5.18 2.60 -14.26
N LYS A 276 -5.71 1.56 -13.62
CA LYS A 276 -5.68 0.18 -14.13
C LYS A 276 -6.48 0.08 -15.43
N LEU A 277 -5.84 -0.37 -16.48
CA LEU A 277 -6.42 -0.51 -17.82
C LEU A 277 -6.95 0.81 -18.42
N TRP A 278 -6.41 1.96 -17.96
CA TRP A 278 -6.80 3.23 -18.53
C TRP A 278 -6.13 3.45 -19.89
N PRO A 279 -6.85 4.00 -20.89
CA PRO A 279 -6.27 4.29 -22.21
C PRO A 279 -5.47 5.59 -22.23
N LYS A 280 -5.40 6.30 -21.11
CA LYS A 280 -4.77 7.61 -21.00
C LYS A 280 -4.16 7.87 -19.64
N MET A 281 -3.21 8.76 -19.61
CA MET A 281 -2.52 9.29 -18.45
C MET A 281 -2.58 10.81 -18.50
N PHE A 282 -2.55 11.46 -17.34
CA PHE A 282 -2.70 12.90 -17.21
C PHE A 282 -1.46 13.54 -16.60
N GLU A 283 -0.93 14.60 -17.23
CA GLU A 283 -0.12 15.59 -16.52
C GLU A 283 -1.06 16.49 -15.73
N ALA A 284 -0.83 16.65 -14.43
CA ALA A 284 -1.76 17.33 -13.56
C ALA A 284 -1.08 18.08 -12.41
N ARG A 285 -1.82 19.02 -11.82
CA ARG A 285 -1.56 19.61 -10.52
C ARG A 285 -2.72 19.32 -9.59
N PHE A 286 -2.43 19.32 -8.30
CA PHE A 286 -3.46 19.20 -7.27
C PHE A 286 -3.72 20.58 -6.70
N GLU A 287 -4.88 21.14 -7.03
CA GLU A 287 -5.26 22.52 -6.74
C GLU A 287 -6.50 22.58 -5.85
N LYS A 288 -6.69 23.70 -5.13
CA LYS A 288 -7.88 23.88 -4.29
C LYS A 288 -9.15 23.82 -5.13
N SER A 289 -10.13 23.07 -4.63
CA SER A 289 -11.49 23.12 -5.18
C SER A 289 -12.08 24.53 -4.93
N HIS A 290 -12.46 25.21 -6.00
CA HIS A 290 -13.12 26.51 -5.92
C HIS A 290 -14.60 26.35 -5.71
#